data_e2f961a82f9dc26f43488efaa289d5ff
#
_entry.id   e2f961a82f9dc26f43488efaa289d5ff
#
_cell.length_a   1.000
_cell.length_b   1.000
_cell.length_c   1.000
_cell.angle_alpha   90.00
_cell.angle_beta   90.00
_cell.angle_gamma   90.00
#
_symmetry.space_group_name_H-M   'P 1'
#
loop_
_entity.id
_entity.type
_entity.pdbx_description
1 polymer ?
#
loop_
_entity_poly.entity_id
_entity_poly.type
_entity_poly.pdbx_seq_one_letter_code
_entity_poly.pdbx_strand_id
1 'polypeptide(L)'
;TLVCANKRQAFFKGELWATLKIAQSGDIPLQNLVGSWAGAFGQTQFMPTTYQRIAVDFDGDGKRDIVNSVPDALGSTANFLKLAGWVSGANWGYEVQLPKGYAGPSGRTTRQPLAQFTKLGIKPIKSDQTVPSETTQAALLLPAGPSGPAFMVFRNFDAMYSYNAAESYALSIAHLEDRLRGGARFSTPWPTDDPGTSRAERREVQQRLAARGYDIGEVDGLIGALSRKAISDFQAKVGMPADGRAGQRLLKALRN
;
A
#
# COMPACT_ATOMS: atom_id res chain seq x y z
N THR A 1 -25.35 -10.32 -7.34
CA THR A 1 -24.84 -11.52 -6.68
C THR A 1 -24.23 -11.19 -5.31
N LEU A 2 -23.31 -10.23 -5.21
CA LEU A 2 -22.64 -9.85 -3.95
C LEU A 2 -23.61 -9.27 -2.91
N VAL A 3 -24.66 -8.57 -3.33
CA VAL A 3 -25.71 -8.04 -2.45
C VAL A 3 -26.46 -9.15 -1.71
N CYS A 4 -26.56 -10.32 -2.31
CA CYS A 4 -27.22 -11.51 -1.73
C CYS A 4 -26.23 -12.46 -1.04
N ALA A 5 -24.92 -12.20 -1.12
CA ALA A 5 -23.88 -13.00 -0.49
C ALA A 5 -23.84 -12.76 1.02
N ASN A 6 -23.54 -13.81 1.81
CA ASN A 6 -23.50 -13.71 3.27
C ASN A 6 -22.35 -12.84 3.81
N LYS A 7 -21.24 -12.71 3.05
CA LYS A 7 -20.08 -11.91 3.44
C LYS A 7 -20.21 -10.47 2.95
N ARG A 8 -20.08 -9.47 3.84
CA ARG A 8 -20.11 -8.04 3.54
C ARG A 8 -21.39 -7.56 2.86
N GLN A 9 -22.54 -8.20 3.10
CA GLN A 9 -23.81 -7.89 2.46
C GLN A 9 -24.23 -6.42 2.65
N ALA A 10 -24.10 -5.87 3.86
CA ALA A 10 -24.44 -4.47 4.15
C ALA A 10 -23.61 -3.50 3.33
N PHE A 11 -22.31 -3.77 3.17
CA PHE A 11 -21.42 -2.99 2.32
C PHE A 11 -21.90 -2.99 0.84
N PHE A 12 -22.11 -4.17 0.26
CA PHE A 12 -22.55 -4.26 -1.14
C PHE A 12 -23.95 -3.72 -1.38
N LYS A 13 -24.86 -3.78 -0.37
CA LYS A 13 -26.15 -3.07 -0.45
C LYS A 13 -25.95 -1.56 -0.55
N GLY A 14 -25.05 -0.98 0.25
CA GLY A 14 -24.69 0.44 0.17
C GLY A 14 -24.16 0.83 -1.21
N GLU A 15 -23.25 0.02 -1.76
CA GLU A 15 -22.71 0.25 -3.11
C GLU A 15 -23.79 0.17 -4.21
N LEU A 16 -24.73 -0.79 -4.11
CA LEU A 16 -25.85 -0.87 -5.05
C LEU A 16 -26.73 0.39 -4.98
N TRP A 17 -27.10 0.83 -3.79
CA TRP A 17 -27.90 2.06 -3.64
C TRP A 17 -27.17 3.29 -4.20
N ALA A 18 -25.86 3.37 -3.98
CA ALA A 18 -25.03 4.42 -4.54
C ALA A 18 -25.03 4.36 -6.09
N THR A 19 -24.91 3.16 -6.67
CA THR A 19 -24.97 2.97 -8.14
C THR A 19 -26.29 3.44 -8.71
N LEU A 20 -27.43 3.09 -8.08
CA LEU A 20 -28.75 3.53 -8.52
C LEU A 20 -28.90 5.06 -8.46
N LYS A 21 -28.35 5.71 -7.43
CA LYS A 21 -28.35 7.18 -7.34
C LYS A 21 -27.47 7.82 -8.42
N ILE A 22 -26.32 7.22 -8.78
CA ILE A 22 -25.48 7.69 -9.89
C ILE A 22 -26.24 7.58 -11.21
N ALA A 23 -26.92 6.46 -11.44
CA ALA A 23 -27.77 6.30 -12.64
C ALA A 23 -28.91 7.35 -12.67
N GLN A 24 -29.48 7.69 -11.52
CA GLN A 24 -30.56 8.68 -11.40
C GLN A 24 -30.06 10.12 -11.60
N SER A 25 -28.82 10.46 -11.20
CA SER A 25 -28.28 11.82 -11.36
C SER A 25 -28.05 12.18 -12.84
N GLY A 26 -27.82 11.19 -13.69
CA GLY A 26 -27.53 11.42 -15.11
C GLY A 26 -26.11 11.90 -15.39
N ASP A 27 -25.24 11.97 -14.36
CA ASP A 27 -23.83 12.33 -14.56
C ASP A 27 -23.13 11.36 -15.52
N ILE A 28 -23.49 10.08 -15.43
CA ILE A 28 -22.92 9.01 -16.26
C ILE A 28 -24.07 8.21 -16.86
N PRO A 29 -24.12 8.05 -18.20
CA PRO A 29 -25.13 7.22 -18.86
C PRO A 29 -25.11 5.78 -18.33
N LEU A 30 -26.30 5.20 -18.07
CA LEU A 30 -26.44 3.88 -17.45
C LEU A 30 -25.64 2.79 -18.19
N GLN A 31 -25.62 2.83 -19.52
CA GLN A 31 -24.84 1.89 -20.35
C GLN A 31 -23.33 2.00 -20.14
N ASN A 32 -22.83 3.12 -19.59
CA ASN A 32 -21.42 3.36 -19.30
C ASN A 32 -21.05 3.02 -17.85
N LEU A 33 -22.02 2.71 -17.00
CA LEU A 33 -21.79 2.25 -15.63
C LEU A 33 -21.33 0.79 -15.59
N VAL A 34 -20.23 0.51 -16.29
CA VAL A 34 -19.58 -0.81 -16.31
C VAL A 34 -18.44 -0.80 -15.31
N GLY A 35 -18.46 -1.74 -14.38
CA GLY A 35 -17.49 -1.81 -13.30
C GLY A 35 -16.78 -3.16 -13.20
N SER A 36 -15.83 -3.24 -12.26
CA SER A 36 -15.19 -4.48 -11.85
C SER A 36 -16.21 -5.43 -11.19
N TRP A 37 -15.81 -6.68 -10.94
CA TRP A 37 -16.64 -7.67 -10.24
C TRP A 37 -17.16 -7.18 -8.87
N ALA A 38 -16.44 -6.27 -8.22
CA ALA A 38 -16.81 -5.68 -6.92
C ALA A 38 -17.58 -4.36 -7.06
N GLY A 39 -17.71 -3.80 -8.27
CA GLY A 39 -18.47 -2.58 -8.57
C GLY A 39 -17.62 -1.29 -8.64
N ALA A 40 -16.29 -1.37 -8.56
CA ALA A 40 -15.44 -0.22 -8.84
C ALA A 40 -15.49 0.14 -10.33
N PHE A 41 -15.62 1.42 -10.69
CA PHE A 41 -15.88 1.84 -12.06
C PHE A 41 -15.12 3.10 -12.49
N GLY A 42 -15.15 3.38 -13.80
CA GLY A 42 -14.50 4.52 -14.43
C GLY A 42 -12.97 4.42 -14.45
N GLN A 43 -12.32 5.46 -14.93
CA GLN A 43 -10.85 5.53 -15.03
C GLN A 43 -10.17 5.48 -13.66
N THR A 44 -10.84 5.99 -12.64
CA THR A 44 -10.34 6.02 -11.25
C THR A 44 -10.59 4.74 -10.48
N GLN A 45 -11.43 3.83 -10.99
CA GLN A 45 -11.87 2.63 -10.28
C GLN A 45 -12.43 2.94 -8.88
N PHE A 46 -13.22 4.00 -8.76
CA PHE A 46 -13.90 4.31 -7.51
C PHE A 46 -15.06 3.36 -7.25
N MET A 47 -15.25 3.01 -5.98
CA MET A 47 -16.51 2.42 -5.54
C MET A 47 -17.63 3.46 -5.66
N PRO A 48 -18.88 3.06 -5.94
CA PRO A 48 -20.01 4.00 -6.09
C PRO A 48 -20.19 4.97 -4.92
N THR A 49 -20.04 4.51 -3.68
CA THR A 49 -20.08 5.38 -2.49
C THR A 49 -18.92 6.38 -2.45
N THR A 50 -17.74 5.97 -2.92
CA THR A 50 -16.58 6.86 -3.04
C THR A 50 -16.85 7.93 -4.07
N TYR A 51 -17.35 7.56 -5.26
CA TYR A 51 -17.76 8.50 -6.30
C TYR A 51 -18.73 9.56 -5.76
N GLN A 52 -19.82 9.14 -5.12
CA GLN A 52 -20.82 10.09 -4.58
C GLN A 52 -20.22 11.11 -3.62
N ARG A 53 -19.25 10.70 -2.84
CA ARG A 53 -18.62 11.53 -1.82
C ARG A 53 -17.59 12.50 -2.34
N ILE A 54 -16.86 12.14 -3.40
CA ILE A 54 -15.63 12.85 -3.77
C ILE A 54 -15.47 13.17 -5.26
N ALA A 55 -16.29 12.61 -6.16
CA ALA A 55 -16.21 12.96 -7.56
C ALA A 55 -16.54 14.44 -7.77
N VAL A 56 -15.80 15.08 -8.65
CA VAL A 56 -15.94 16.51 -8.99
C VAL A 56 -16.16 16.66 -10.50
N ASP A 57 -16.95 17.63 -10.86
CA ASP A 57 -17.04 18.20 -12.20
C ASP A 57 -15.88 19.20 -12.35
N PHE A 58 -14.81 18.77 -12.98
CA PHE A 58 -13.57 19.56 -13.06
C PHE A 58 -13.53 20.41 -14.34
N ASP A 59 -14.18 19.97 -15.41
CA ASP A 59 -14.25 20.73 -16.67
C ASP A 59 -15.44 21.68 -16.73
N GLY A 60 -16.38 21.61 -15.78
CA GLY A 60 -17.48 22.55 -15.62
C GLY A 60 -18.64 22.31 -16.59
N ASP A 61 -18.80 21.09 -17.12
CA ASP A 61 -19.89 20.73 -18.04
C ASP A 61 -21.22 20.38 -17.34
N GLY A 62 -21.25 20.43 -16.01
CA GLY A 62 -22.40 20.11 -15.17
C GLY A 62 -22.52 18.63 -14.81
N LYS A 63 -21.54 17.80 -15.12
CA LYS A 63 -21.49 16.36 -14.83
C LYS A 63 -20.18 15.98 -14.13
N ARG A 64 -20.20 14.89 -13.41
CA ARG A 64 -19.00 14.31 -12.77
C ARG A 64 -18.63 13.00 -13.46
N ASP A 65 -18.22 13.09 -14.74
CA ASP A 65 -18.03 11.90 -15.59
C ASP A 65 -16.61 11.34 -15.50
N ILE A 66 -16.34 10.54 -14.45
CA ILE A 66 -15.05 9.83 -14.29
C ILE A 66 -14.84 8.67 -15.29
N VAL A 67 -15.80 8.41 -16.19
CA VAL A 67 -15.72 7.36 -17.21
C VAL A 67 -15.17 7.92 -18.51
N ASN A 68 -15.76 9.01 -19.01
CA ASN A 68 -15.45 9.57 -20.33
C ASN A 68 -14.64 10.87 -20.25
N SER A 69 -14.77 11.66 -19.14
CA SER A 69 -14.01 12.89 -18.94
C SER A 69 -12.69 12.61 -18.18
N VAL A 70 -11.56 12.77 -18.88
CA VAL A 70 -10.22 12.70 -18.26
C VAL A 70 -10.03 13.83 -17.22
N PRO A 71 -10.44 15.09 -17.47
CA PRO A 71 -10.38 16.15 -16.47
C PRO A 71 -11.10 15.77 -15.16
N ASP A 72 -12.33 15.25 -15.24
CA ASP A 72 -13.08 14.83 -14.05
C ASP A 72 -12.42 13.67 -13.30
N ALA A 73 -11.93 12.69 -14.05
CA ALA A 73 -11.22 11.56 -13.47
C ALA A 73 -9.96 12.03 -12.68
N LEU A 74 -9.16 12.92 -13.27
CA LEU A 74 -7.97 13.48 -12.63
C LEU A 74 -8.34 14.42 -11.48
N GLY A 75 -9.33 15.30 -11.67
CA GLY A 75 -9.84 16.21 -10.63
C GLY A 75 -10.39 15.45 -9.44
N SER A 76 -11.17 14.39 -9.69
CA SER A 76 -11.71 13.51 -8.63
C SER A 76 -10.61 12.75 -7.88
N THR A 77 -9.57 12.29 -8.60
CA THR A 77 -8.39 11.66 -7.95
C THR A 77 -7.63 12.66 -7.09
N ALA A 78 -7.43 13.88 -7.58
CA ALA A 78 -6.79 14.95 -6.80
C ALA A 78 -7.60 15.29 -5.55
N ASN A 79 -8.94 15.37 -5.66
CA ASN A 79 -9.83 15.59 -4.52
C ASN A 79 -9.76 14.44 -3.51
N PHE A 80 -9.69 13.18 -3.98
CA PHE A 80 -9.45 12.03 -3.10
C PHE A 80 -8.18 12.21 -2.28
N LEU A 81 -7.06 12.48 -2.94
CA LEU A 81 -5.76 12.64 -2.27
C LEU A 81 -5.77 13.82 -1.30
N LYS A 82 -6.39 14.95 -1.68
CA LYS A 82 -6.58 16.12 -0.81
C LYS A 82 -7.33 15.75 0.46
N LEU A 83 -8.45 15.05 0.34
CA LEU A 83 -9.25 14.61 1.49
C LEU A 83 -8.54 13.54 2.33
N ALA A 84 -7.66 12.74 1.72
CA ALA A 84 -6.77 11.80 2.42
C ALA A 84 -5.60 12.49 3.13
N GLY A 85 -5.48 13.83 3.02
CA GLY A 85 -4.49 14.65 3.71
C GLY A 85 -3.18 14.82 2.92
N TRP A 86 -3.26 14.83 1.58
CA TRP A 86 -2.16 15.23 0.72
C TRP A 86 -1.69 16.64 1.03
N VAL A 87 -0.39 16.82 1.13
CA VAL A 87 0.27 18.11 1.33
C VAL A 87 1.00 18.48 0.06
N SER A 88 0.52 19.53 -0.64
CA SER A 88 1.13 20.01 -1.87
C SER A 88 2.57 20.48 -1.61
N GLY A 89 3.48 20.12 -2.53
CA GLY A 89 4.90 20.45 -2.40
C GLY A 89 5.71 19.59 -1.44
N ALA A 90 5.06 18.72 -0.64
CA ALA A 90 5.77 17.78 0.21
C ALA A 90 6.06 16.47 -0.54
N ASN A 91 7.23 15.87 -0.27
CA ASN A 91 7.60 14.57 -0.82
C ASN A 91 6.80 13.45 -0.16
N TRP A 92 6.62 12.35 -0.89
CA TRP A 92 6.05 11.11 -0.33
C TRP A 92 7.04 10.37 0.57
N GLY A 93 8.34 10.45 0.24
CA GLY A 93 9.43 9.75 0.89
C GLY A 93 10.69 9.73 0.03
N TYR A 94 11.62 8.89 0.42
CA TYR A 94 12.85 8.61 -0.33
C TYR A 94 13.51 7.31 0.13
N GLU A 95 14.39 6.76 -0.71
CA GLU A 95 15.18 5.58 -0.39
C GLU A 95 16.30 5.91 0.63
N VAL A 96 16.49 5.01 1.60
CA VAL A 96 17.46 5.19 2.69
C VAL A 96 18.40 4.00 2.82
N GLN A 97 19.61 4.28 3.31
CA GLN A 97 20.56 3.28 3.72
C GLN A 97 20.39 2.96 5.19
N LEU A 98 20.31 1.69 5.52
CA LEU A 98 20.26 1.17 6.87
C LEU A 98 21.68 0.91 7.41
N PRO A 99 21.94 1.10 8.71
CA PRO A 99 23.15 0.59 9.33
C PRO A 99 23.16 -0.94 9.32
N LYS A 100 24.37 -1.53 9.32
CA LYS A 100 24.54 -2.98 9.34
C LYS A 100 23.84 -3.59 10.56
N GLY A 101 23.02 -4.62 10.33
CA GLY A 101 22.31 -5.32 11.40
C GLY A 101 21.12 -4.54 11.97
N TYR A 102 20.55 -3.60 11.25
CA TYR A 102 19.42 -2.83 11.72
C TYR A 102 18.24 -3.72 12.16
N ALA A 103 17.86 -3.56 13.43
CA ALA A 103 16.72 -4.23 14.06
C ALA A 103 15.77 -3.25 14.77
N GLY A 104 15.84 -1.97 14.40
CA GLY A 104 15.04 -0.90 14.99
C GLY A 104 13.58 -0.86 14.46
N PRO A 105 12.83 0.19 14.86
CA PRO A 105 11.43 0.34 14.48
C PRO A 105 11.25 0.43 12.97
N SER A 106 10.25 -0.30 12.46
CA SER A 106 9.83 -0.28 11.06
C SER A 106 8.33 -0.52 10.91
N GLY A 107 7.81 -0.25 9.72
CA GLY A 107 6.38 -0.35 9.41
C GLY A 107 5.72 1.02 9.27
N ARG A 108 4.80 1.14 8.32
CA ARG A 108 4.12 2.39 7.93
C ARG A 108 3.45 3.12 9.10
N THR A 109 2.91 2.39 10.06
CA THR A 109 2.20 2.94 11.23
C THR A 109 3.12 3.26 12.40
N THR A 110 4.38 2.80 12.37
CA THR A 110 5.38 3.07 13.42
C THR A 110 6.05 4.41 13.13
N ARG A 111 5.30 5.50 13.42
CA ARG A 111 5.74 6.86 13.13
C ARG A 111 6.45 7.49 14.30
N GLN A 112 7.51 8.23 13.98
CA GLN A 112 8.26 9.04 14.94
C GLN A 112 8.97 10.20 14.19
N PRO A 113 9.44 11.24 14.90
CA PRO A 113 10.18 12.32 14.28
C PRO A 113 11.39 11.78 13.50
N LEU A 114 11.65 12.37 12.32
CA LEU A 114 12.76 11.97 11.43
C LEU A 114 14.11 11.94 12.17
N ALA A 115 14.34 12.88 13.11
CA ALA A 115 15.53 12.92 13.94
C ALA A 115 15.80 11.61 14.70
N GLN A 116 14.77 10.84 15.07
CA GLN A 116 14.95 9.55 15.74
C GLN A 116 15.58 8.51 14.80
N PHE A 117 15.14 8.47 13.55
CA PHE A 117 15.73 7.58 12.55
C PHE A 117 17.16 8.00 12.19
N THR A 118 17.43 9.30 12.11
CA THR A 118 18.80 9.83 11.89
C THR A 118 19.74 9.42 13.02
N LYS A 119 19.31 9.50 14.29
CA LYS A 119 20.07 9.03 15.47
C LYS A 119 20.36 7.53 15.42
N LEU A 120 19.49 6.74 14.79
CA LEU A 120 19.71 5.30 14.57
C LEU A 120 20.65 5.02 13.40
N GLY A 121 21.22 6.04 12.77
CA GLY A 121 22.19 5.90 11.68
C GLY A 121 21.57 5.70 10.31
N ILE A 122 20.26 5.88 10.15
CA ILE A 122 19.57 5.82 8.86
C ILE A 122 19.85 7.11 8.09
N LYS A 123 20.25 6.98 6.83
CA LYS A 123 20.64 8.11 5.96
C LYS A 123 19.99 8.01 4.60
N PRO A 124 19.66 9.14 3.93
CA PRO A 124 19.31 9.10 2.51
C PRO A 124 20.43 8.44 1.69
N ILE A 125 20.05 7.66 0.67
CA ILE A 125 21.06 7.07 -0.24
C ILE A 125 21.65 8.16 -1.14
N LYS A 126 20.82 9.07 -1.63
CA LYS A 126 21.27 10.18 -2.48
C LYS A 126 21.68 11.37 -1.62
N SER A 127 22.86 11.91 -1.89
CA SER A 127 23.40 13.08 -1.17
C SER A 127 22.64 14.37 -1.44
N ASP A 128 21.99 14.48 -2.61
CA ASP A 128 21.19 15.62 -3.07
C ASP A 128 19.70 15.50 -2.69
N GLN A 129 19.34 14.49 -1.87
CA GLN A 129 17.98 14.27 -1.42
C GLN A 129 17.48 15.43 -0.56
N THR A 130 16.39 16.07 -0.97
CA THR A 130 15.68 17.05 -0.12
C THR A 130 15.08 16.35 1.09
N VAL A 131 15.65 16.60 2.26
CA VAL A 131 15.23 16.03 3.54
C VAL A 131 14.31 17.01 4.25
N PRO A 132 13.12 16.60 4.72
CA PRO A 132 12.25 17.46 5.50
C PRO A 132 12.86 17.82 6.88
N SER A 133 12.19 18.72 7.61
CA SER A 133 12.54 19.05 8.99
C SER A 133 12.68 17.79 9.86
N GLU A 134 13.62 17.81 10.80
CA GLU A 134 13.87 16.73 11.76
C GLU A 134 12.64 16.38 12.63
N THR A 135 11.71 17.32 12.80
CA THR A 135 10.45 17.11 13.54
C THR A 135 9.38 16.44 12.71
N THR A 136 9.57 16.31 11.38
CA THR A 136 8.60 15.67 10.48
C THR A 136 8.35 14.22 10.90
N GLN A 137 7.07 13.86 11.02
CA GLN A 137 6.67 12.49 11.33
C GLN A 137 6.96 11.57 10.13
N ALA A 138 7.78 10.59 10.34
CA ALA A 138 8.26 9.65 9.35
C ALA A 138 8.00 8.21 9.78
N ALA A 139 8.00 7.29 8.84
CA ALA A 139 8.00 5.85 9.09
C ALA A 139 9.02 5.17 8.17
N LEU A 140 9.62 4.09 8.64
CA LEU A 140 10.55 3.29 7.85
C LEU A 140 9.82 2.10 7.25
N LEU A 141 9.83 1.97 5.92
CA LEU A 141 9.32 0.79 5.22
C LEU A 141 10.47 -0.13 4.81
N LEU A 142 10.27 -1.41 5.05
CA LEU A 142 11.15 -2.51 4.65
C LEU A 142 10.36 -3.55 3.83
N PRO A 143 9.97 -3.23 2.58
CA PRO A 143 9.06 -4.09 1.81
C PRO A 143 9.64 -5.45 1.48
N ALA A 144 10.97 -5.57 1.45
CA ALA A 144 11.69 -6.81 1.21
C ALA A 144 12.60 -7.21 2.40
N GLY A 145 12.30 -6.72 3.60
CA GLY A 145 13.15 -6.91 4.77
C GLY A 145 14.38 -6.00 4.81
N PRO A 146 15.23 -6.13 5.85
CA PRO A 146 16.36 -5.22 6.06
C PRO A 146 17.51 -5.38 5.06
N SER A 147 17.53 -6.45 4.27
CA SER A 147 18.51 -6.69 3.19
C SER A 147 18.10 -6.14 1.83
N GLY A 148 16.86 -5.69 1.69
CA GLY A 148 16.32 -5.07 0.48
C GLY A 148 16.26 -3.56 0.55
N PRO A 149 15.62 -2.91 -0.44
CA PRO A 149 15.39 -1.48 -0.43
C PRO A 149 14.60 -1.04 0.81
N ALA A 150 15.04 0.05 1.43
CA ALA A 150 14.41 0.68 2.58
C ALA A 150 13.97 2.10 2.23
N PHE A 151 12.82 2.52 2.74
CA PHE A 151 12.24 3.81 2.40
C PHE A 151 11.80 4.57 3.65
N MET A 152 12.21 5.82 3.75
CA MET A 152 11.63 6.76 4.68
C MET A 152 10.39 7.37 4.04
N VAL A 153 9.22 7.23 4.67
CA VAL A 153 7.93 7.66 4.11
C VAL A 153 7.22 8.67 5.01
N PHE A 154 6.50 9.59 4.38
CA PHE A 154 5.84 10.71 5.01
C PHE A 154 4.33 10.70 4.77
N ARG A 155 3.65 11.80 5.10
CA ARG A 155 2.20 11.96 5.02
C ARG A 155 1.63 11.66 3.62
N ASN A 156 2.30 12.10 2.55
CA ASN A 156 1.81 11.88 1.18
C ASN A 156 1.82 10.41 0.78
N PHE A 157 2.72 9.60 1.34
CA PHE A 157 2.68 8.16 1.17
C PHE A 157 1.41 7.55 1.76
N ASP A 158 0.95 8.03 2.93
CA ASP A 158 -0.31 7.56 3.52
C ASP A 158 -1.52 7.96 2.68
N ALA A 159 -1.51 9.14 2.07
CA ALA A 159 -2.57 9.56 1.17
C ALA A 159 -2.68 8.62 -0.05
N MET A 160 -1.54 8.24 -0.66
CA MET A 160 -1.51 7.24 -1.75
C MET A 160 -1.91 5.85 -1.27
N TYR A 161 -1.43 5.44 -0.09
CA TYR A 161 -1.81 4.16 0.50
C TYR A 161 -3.32 4.05 0.72
N SER A 162 -3.99 5.13 1.10
CA SER A 162 -5.43 5.13 1.38
C SER A 162 -6.29 4.79 0.16
N TYR A 163 -5.72 4.96 -1.04
CA TYR A 163 -6.42 4.66 -2.30
C TYR A 163 -6.66 3.16 -2.50
N ASN A 164 -5.68 2.32 -2.18
CA ASN A 164 -5.76 0.87 -2.42
C ASN A 164 -5.25 0.01 -1.25
N ALA A 165 -5.00 0.59 -0.08
CA ALA A 165 -4.60 -0.06 1.17
C ALA A 165 -3.49 -1.13 1.02
N ALA A 166 -2.53 -0.90 0.11
CA ALA A 166 -1.39 -1.78 -0.15
C ALA A 166 -0.09 -0.97 -0.24
N GLU A 167 0.90 -1.29 0.59
CA GLU A 167 2.20 -0.58 0.61
C GLU A 167 2.94 -0.69 -0.73
N SER A 168 2.89 -1.87 -1.36
CA SER A 168 3.50 -2.08 -2.67
C SER A 168 2.85 -1.24 -3.78
N TYR A 169 1.51 -1.10 -3.75
CA TYR A 169 0.80 -0.23 -4.67
C TYR A 169 1.21 1.23 -4.46
N ALA A 170 1.14 1.73 -3.23
CA ALA A 170 1.52 3.10 -2.91
C ALA A 170 2.97 3.40 -3.32
N LEU A 171 3.90 2.47 -3.04
CA LEU A 171 5.31 2.61 -3.44
C LEU A 171 5.49 2.62 -4.96
N SER A 172 4.72 1.80 -5.69
CA SER A 172 4.77 1.78 -7.15
C SER A 172 4.29 3.08 -7.77
N ILE A 173 3.18 3.65 -7.24
CA ILE A 173 2.65 4.94 -7.67
C ILE A 173 3.64 6.06 -7.34
N ALA A 174 4.19 6.08 -6.13
CA ALA A 174 5.19 7.04 -5.69
C ALA A 174 6.44 7.01 -6.57
N HIS A 175 6.94 5.81 -6.85
CA HIS A 175 8.10 5.66 -7.75
C HIS A 175 7.79 6.03 -9.20
N LEU A 176 6.60 5.71 -9.70
CA LEU A 176 6.16 6.12 -11.03
C LEU A 176 6.11 7.65 -11.15
N GLU A 177 5.60 8.35 -10.13
CA GLU A 177 5.58 9.80 -10.06
C GLU A 177 7.00 10.38 -10.13
N ASP A 178 7.92 9.87 -9.31
CA ASP A 178 9.34 10.26 -9.36
C ASP A 178 9.93 10.02 -10.76
N ARG A 179 9.64 8.87 -11.39
CA ARG A 179 10.14 8.54 -12.74
C ARG A 179 9.62 9.47 -13.82
N LEU A 180 8.35 9.85 -13.76
CA LEU A 180 7.73 10.82 -14.68
C LEU A 180 8.34 12.22 -14.55
N ARG A 181 8.82 12.58 -13.36
CA ARG A 181 9.57 13.82 -13.10
C ARG A 181 11.06 13.74 -13.45
N GLY A 182 11.51 12.63 -14.05
CA GLY A 182 12.93 12.41 -14.41
C GLY A 182 13.79 11.87 -13.27
N GLY A 183 13.21 11.49 -12.15
CA GLY A 183 13.92 10.86 -11.03
C GLY A 183 14.59 9.53 -11.42
N ALA A 184 15.64 9.12 -10.74
CA ALA A 184 16.37 7.88 -11.00
C ALA A 184 15.63 6.64 -10.47
N ARG A 185 16.06 5.45 -10.89
CA ARG A 185 15.63 4.17 -10.30
C ARG A 185 16.08 4.08 -8.83
N PHE A 186 15.47 3.18 -8.07
CA PHE A 186 15.98 2.80 -6.76
C PHE A 186 17.41 2.26 -6.87
N SER A 187 18.22 2.62 -5.90
CA SER A 187 19.65 2.28 -5.87
C SER A 187 19.90 0.89 -5.32
N THR A 188 19.14 0.48 -4.30
CA THR A 188 19.29 -0.83 -3.70
C THR A 188 18.58 -1.90 -4.53
N PRO A 189 19.26 -2.98 -4.92
CA PRO A 189 18.61 -4.07 -5.65
C PRO A 189 17.52 -4.74 -4.82
N TRP A 190 16.44 -5.12 -5.49
CA TRP A 190 15.43 -5.99 -4.87
C TRP A 190 15.97 -7.41 -4.76
N PRO A 191 15.74 -8.13 -3.64
CA PRO A 191 16.11 -9.53 -3.54
C PRO A 191 15.22 -10.35 -4.50
N THR A 192 15.81 -10.84 -5.58
CA THR A 192 15.14 -11.63 -6.63
C THR A 192 15.47 -13.12 -6.56
N ASP A 193 16.39 -13.48 -5.68
CA ASP A 193 16.90 -14.83 -5.47
C ASP A 193 15.97 -15.73 -4.60
N ASP A 194 14.95 -15.15 -3.99
CA ASP A 194 13.90 -15.86 -3.26
C ASP A 194 12.52 -15.39 -3.74
N PRO A 195 11.88 -16.10 -4.69
CA PRO A 195 10.57 -15.74 -5.21
C PRO A 195 9.53 -15.62 -4.08
N GLY A 196 8.58 -14.69 -4.26
CA GLY A 196 7.47 -14.53 -3.36
C GLY A 196 6.54 -15.76 -3.35
N THR A 197 5.68 -15.82 -2.35
CA THR A 197 4.67 -16.87 -2.20
C THR A 197 3.29 -16.37 -2.60
N SER A 198 2.47 -17.25 -3.16
CA SER A 198 1.05 -17.02 -3.41
C SER A 198 0.28 -16.87 -2.09
N ARG A 199 -0.98 -16.41 -2.15
CA ARG A 199 -1.82 -16.31 -0.94
C ARG A 199 -2.07 -17.68 -0.29
N ALA A 200 -2.22 -18.73 -1.08
CA ALA A 200 -2.37 -20.09 -0.58
C ALA A 200 -1.11 -20.57 0.15
N GLU A 201 0.06 -20.34 -0.43
CA GLU A 201 1.34 -20.67 0.19
C GLU A 201 1.60 -19.84 1.46
N ARG A 202 1.19 -18.57 1.51
CA ARG A 202 1.28 -17.78 2.75
C ARG A 202 0.39 -18.33 3.85
N ARG A 203 -0.81 -18.83 3.52
CA ARG A 203 -1.63 -19.57 4.50
C ARG A 203 -0.92 -20.82 4.99
N GLU A 204 -0.28 -21.58 4.11
CA GLU A 204 0.52 -22.74 4.51
C GLU A 204 1.67 -22.33 5.44
N VAL A 205 2.39 -21.26 5.15
CA VAL A 205 3.42 -20.70 6.04
C VAL A 205 2.83 -20.41 7.43
N GLN A 206 1.71 -19.69 7.49
CA GLN A 206 1.03 -19.37 8.75
C GLN A 206 0.63 -20.64 9.50
N GLN A 207 -0.01 -21.61 8.85
CA GLN A 207 -0.43 -22.88 9.44
C GLN A 207 0.76 -23.65 10.04
N ARG A 208 1.86 -23.74 9.28
CA ARG A 208 3.06 -24.47 9.73
C ARG A 208 3.79 -23.78 10.88
N LEU A 209 3.78 -22.47 10.93
CA LEU A 209 4.31 -21.69 12.06
C LEU A 209 3.42 -21.85 13.31
N ALA A 210 2.11 -21.75 13.16
CA ALA A 210 1.16 -21.97 14.24
C ALA A 210 1.30 -23.38 14.84
N ALA A 211 1.42 -24.42 13.99
CA ALA A 211 1.66 -25.81 14.43
C ALA A 211 2.98 -25.99 15.21
N ARG A 212 3.94 -25.05 15.05
CA ARG A 212 5.20 -25.02 15.79
C ARG A 212 5.16 -24.12 17.04
N GLY A 213 3.98 -23.60 17.38
CA GLY A 213 3.74 -22.78 18.58
C GLY A 213 4.04 -21.29 18.42
N TYR A 214 4.25 -20.78 17.19
CA TYR A 214 4.43 -19.35 16.97
C TYR A 214 3.07 -18.63 16.93
N ASP A 215 2.99 -17.45 17.57
CA ASP A 215 1.83 -16.56 17.42
C ASP A 215 1.88 -15.86 16.04
N ILE A 216 0.92 -16.21 15.19
CA ILE A 216 0.84 -15.67 13.82
C ILE A 216 -0.41 -14.80 13.61
N GLY A 217 -1.28 -14.70 14.61
CA GLY A 217 -2.63 -14.16 14.45
C GLY A 217 -3.54 -15.09 13.64
N GLU A 218 -4.30 -14.53 12.72
CA GLU A 218 -5.20 -15.30 11.85
C GLU A 218 -4.46 -15.95 10.67
N VAL A 219 -4.94 -17.15 10.26
CA VAL A 219 -4.45 -17.86 9.07
C VAL A 219 -5.26 -17.38 7.84
N ASP A 220 -4.96 -16.19 7.36
CA ASP A 220 -5.69 -15.53 6.27
C ASP A 220 -4.87 -15.39 4.97
N GLY A 221 -3.57 -15.69 5.02
CA GLY A 221 -2.61 -15.50 3.93
C GLY A 221 -2.14 -14.05 3.77
N LEU A 222 -2.38 -13.20 4.78
CA LEU A 222 -1.85 -11.85 4.89
C LEU A 222 -0.71 -11.85 5.91
N ILE A 223 0.48 -11.41 5.49
CA ILE A 223 1.64 -11.38 6.38
C ILE A 223 1.66 -10.05 7.15
N GLY A 224 0.96 -10.03 8.27
CA GLY A 224 0.92 -8.92 9.21
C GLY A 224 2.13 -8.88 10.16
N ALA A 225 2.10 -8.03 11.18
CA ALA A 225 3.21 -7.85 12.12
C ALA A 225 3.52 -9.14 12.92
N LEU A 226 2.50 -9.84 13.42
CA LEU A 226 2.66 -11.11 14.15
C LEU A 226 3.27 -12.18 13.27
N SER A 227 2.70 -12.38 12.06
CA SER A 227 3.25 -13.35 11.10
C SER A 227 4.71 -13.02 10.73
N ARG A 228 5.07 -11.75 10.51
CA ARG A 228 6.47 -11.35 10.22
C ARG A 228 7.40 -11.66 11.37
N LYS A 229 6.97 -11.37 12.60
CA LYS A 229 7.75 -11.69 13.79
C LYS A 229 7.96 -13.21 13.90
N ALA A 230 6.92 -14.01 13.79
CA ALA A 230 6.99 -15.46 13.83
C ALA A 230 7.92 -16.04 12.74
N ILE A 231 7.85 -15.49 11.52
CA ILE A 231 8.76 -15.85 10.42
C ILE A 231 10.20 -15.55 10.82
N SER A 232 10.49 -14.33 11.29
CA SER A 232 11.84 -13.92 11.68
C SER A 232 12.40 -14.80 12.81
N ASP A 233 11.59 -15.10 13.83
CA ASP A 233 11.97 -15.96 14.94
C ASP A 233 12.29 -17.40 14.45
N PHE A 234 11.47 -17.94 13.55
CA PHE A 234 11.73 -19.26 12.96
C PHE A 234 12.99 -19.25 12.08
N GLN A 235 13.17 -18.23 11.23
CA GLN A 235 14.35 -18.08 10.39
C GLN A 235 15.64 -18.05 11.23
N ALA A 236 15.64 -17.27 12.30
CA ALA A 236 16.78 -17.21 13.25
C ALA A 236 17.07 -18.60 13.85
N LYS A 237 16.03 -19.34 14.26
CA LYS A 237 16.15 -20.67 14.87
C LYS A 237 16.78 -21.70 13.91
N VAL A 238 16.50 -21.57 12.60
CA VAL A 238 17.03 -22.52 11.58
C VAL A 238 18.27 -22.00 10.85
N GLY A 239 18.88 -20.91 11.32
CA GLY A 239 20.09 -20.31 10.74
C GLY A 239 19.89 -19.61 9.40
N MET A 240 18.65 -19.22 9.06
CA MET A 240 18.36 -18.38 7.91
C MET A 240 18.49 -16.89 8.27
N PRO A 241 18.71 -16.00 7.27
CA PRO A 241 18.57 -14.56 7.50
C PRO A 241 17.17 -14.24 8.03
N ALA A 242 17.10 -13.63 9.24
CA ALA A 242 15.85 -13.32 9.93
C ALA A 242 15.20 -12.04 9.35
N ASP A 243 14.78 -12.07 8.08
CA ASP A 243 14.23 -10.94 7.35
C ASP A 243 12.69 -10.81 7.47
N GLY A 244 12.02 -11.80 8.09
CA GLY A 244 10.56 -11.83 8.25
C GLY A 244 9.79 -11.99 6.94
N ARG A 245 10.46 -12.39 5.85
CA ARG A 245 9.87 -12.53 4.52
C ARG A 245 9.30 -13.93 4.31
N ALA A 246 8.05 -13.99 3.85
CA ALA A 246 7.39 -15.25 3.46
C ALA A 246 7.78 -15.60 2.00
N GLY A 247 9.03 -15.99 1.78
CA GLY A 247 9.55 -16.43 0.47
C GLY A 247 9.50 -17.95 0.29
N GLN A 248 9.88 -18.40 -0.92
CA GLN A 248 9.91 -19.84 -1.24
C GLN A 248 10.96 -20.61 -0.42
N ARG A 249 12.08 -19.96 -0.08
CA ARG A 249 13.09 -20.56 0.80
C ARG A 249 12.52 -20.88 2.19
N LEU A 250 11.79 -19.93 2.78
CA LEU A 250 11.11 -20.15 4.07
C LEU A 250 10.10 -21.29 3.96
N LEU A 251 9.24 -21.28 2.93
CA LEU A 251 8.24 -22.32 2.74
C LEU A 251 8.87 -23.71 2.62
N LYS A 252 9.97 -23.81 1.87
CA LYS A 252 10.73 -25.06 1.77
C LYS A 252 11.29 -25.51 3.12
N ALA A 253 11.85 -24.59 3.91
CA ALA A 253 12.36 -24.91 5.26
C ALA A 253 11.25 -25.33 6.24
N LEU A 254 10.05 -24.79 6.10
CA LEU A 254 8.90 -25.15 6.92
C LEU A 254 8.27 -26.52 6.52
N ARG A 255 8.47 -26.96 5.28
CA ARG A 255 7.99 -28.25 4.78
C ARG A 255 8.87 -29.42 5.23
N ASN A 256 10.12 -29.18 5.50
CA ASN A 256 11.07 -30.14 6.08
C ASN A 256 10.95 -30.20 7.60
#